data_fdbc7368a77ad8ef5d8166dde166542b
#
_entry.id   fdbc7368a77ad8ef5d8166dde166542b
#
_cell.length_a   1.000
_cell.length_b   1.000
_cell.length_c   1.000
_cell.angle_alpha   90.00
_cell.angle_beta   90.00
_cell.angle_gamma   90.00
#
_symmetry.space_group_name_H-M   'P 1'
#
loop_
_entity.id
_entity.type
_entity.pdbx_description
1 polymer ?
#
loop_
_entity_poly.entity_id
_entity_poly.type
_entity_poly.pdbx_seq_one_letter_code
_entity_poly.pdbx_strand_id
1 'polypeptide(L)'
;MLASPRFGERWGRHWLDAARYADSDGFEKDKTRNVWFYRDWVINAFNRDIPYDEFILKQLAGDLLPNATQDDIVATGFLRNSMINEEGGVDPEQFRMEAMFDRMDTIGKSILGLTIGCTQCHNHKYDPISQEEYYRMFAFLNNDNEPWRVVYTSSEQMQRAQLMQRIRELEDRSEERRVGKECL
;
A
#
# COMPACT_ATOMS: atom_id res chain seq x y z
N MET A 1 -16.40 4.33 -25.09
CA MET A 1 -16.34 4.70 -23.64
C MET A 1 -15.31 3.85 -22.91
N LEU A 2 -15.35 2.51 -22.99
CA LEU A 2 -14.39 1.61 -22.32
C LEU A 2 -12.94 1.80 -22.79
N ALA A 3 -12.69 2.14 -24.04
CA ALA A 3 -11.36 2.40 -24.58
C ALA A 3 -10.83 3.83 -24.30
N SER A 4 -11.54 4.63 -23.55
CA SER A 4 -11.10 5.98 -23.20
C SER A 4 -10.14 5.91 -22.00
N PRO A 5 -8.97 6.61 -22.03
CA PRO A 5 -8.07 6.68 -20.87
C PRO A 5 -8.73 7.35 -19.63
N ARG A 6 -9.84 8.08 -19.84
CA ARG A 6 -10.66 8.67 -18.77
C ARG A 6 -11.57 7.66 -18.06
N PHE A 7 -11.65 6.41 -18.56
CA PHE A 7 -12.45 5.36 -17.93
C PHE A 7 -11.97 5.08 -16.50
N GLY A 8 -10.68 4.87 -16.34
CA GLY A 8 -10.09 4.64 -15.02
C GLY A 8 -10.23 5.83 -14.07
N GLU A 9 -10.09 7.07 -14.56
CA GLU A 9 -10.32 8.27 -13.74
C GLU A 9 -11.78 8.33 -13.24
N ARG A 10 -12.74 8.02 -14.12
CA ARG A 10 -14.17 8.07 -13.78
C ARG A 10 -14.59 6.99 -12.82
N TRP A 11 -14.10 5.76 -12.98
CA TRP A 11 -14.54 4.61 -12.21
C TRP A 11 -13.64 4.31 -11.02
N GLY A 12 -12.35 4.56 -11.12
CA GLY A 12 -11.38 4.41 -10.03
C GLY A 12 -11.72 5.25 -8.81
N ARG A 13 -12.38 6.42 -8.97
CA ARG A 13 -12.83 7.24 -7.85
C ARG A 13 -13.75 6.49 -6.87
N HIS A 14 -14.62 5.60 -7.36
CA HIS A 14 -15.50 4.83 -6.48
C HIS A 14 -14.72 3.85 -5.61
N TRP A 15 -13.67 3.26 -6.18
CA TRP A 15 -12.76 2.44 -5.40
C TRP A 15 -11.92 3.28 -4.42
N LEU A 16 -11.42 4.42 -4.86
CA LEU A 16 -10.64 5.33 -4.01
C LEU A 16 -11.46 5.85 -2.83
N ASP A 17 -12.75 6.16 -3.04
CA ASP A 17 -13.68 6.52 -1.96
C ASP A 17 -13.82 5.36 -0.95
N ALA A 18 -14.02 4.13 -1.43
CA ALA A 18 -14.10 2.94 -0.57
C ALA A 18 -12.78 2.64 0.14
N ALA A 19 -11.64 2.89 -0.53
CA ALA A 19 -10.30 2.75 0.02
C ALA A 19 -9.88 3.90 0.95
N ARG A 20 -10.73 4.89 1.20
CA ARG A 20 -10.50 6.08 2.04
C ARG A 20 -9.31 6.95 1.56
N TYR A 21 -9.04 6.95 0.25
CA TYR A 21 -7.95 7.74 -0.32
C TYR A 21 -8.11 9.23 0.00
N ALA A 22 -7.04 9.84 0.49
CA ALA A 22 -6.92 11.28 0.66
C ALA A 22 -5.47 11.73 0.41
N ASP A 23 -5.32 12.95 -0.09
CA ASP A 23 -4.01 13.59 -0.31
C ASP A 23 -3.48 14.28 0.98
N SER A 24 -4.11 14.01 2.14
CA SER A 24 -3.72 14.55 3.44
C SER A 24 -3.91 13.56 4.57
N ASP A 25 -3.29 13.82 5.73
CA ASP A 25 -3.23 12.90 6.87
C ASP A 25 -4.52 12.85 7.68
N GLY A 26 -5.34 13.89 7.61
CA GLY A 26 -6.46 14.10 8.53
C GLY A 26 -6.01 14.62 9.90
N PHE A 27 -6.91 14.58 10.88
CA PHE A 27 -6.76 15.19 12.19
C PHE A 27 -6.48 16.69 12.13
N GLU A 28 -6.01 17.31 13.21
CA GLU A 28 -5.83 18.75 13.29
C GLU A 28 -4.68 19.27 12.42
N LYS A 29 -3.58 18.49 12.30
CA LYS A 29 -2.43 18.90 11.48
C LYS A 29 -2.65 18.76 9.99
N ASP A 30 -3.45 17.82 9.58
CA ASP A 30 -3.85 17.54 8.20
C ASP A 30 -2.76 17.78 7.14
N LYS A 31 -1.58 17.24 7.39
CA LYS A 31 -0.43 17.40 6.48
C LYS A 31 -0.68 16.74 5.13
N THR A 32 -0.14 17.34 4.08
CA THR A 32 -0.19 16.76 2.73
C THR A 32 0.58 15.44 2.67
N ARG A 33 -0.02 14.44 2.04
CA ARG A 33 0.59 13.12 1.75
C ARG A 33 1.02 13.02 0.30
N ASN A 34 2.15 12.37 0.07
CA ASN A 34 2.60 11.99 -1.27
C ASN A 34 2.20 10.53 -1.59
N VAL A 35 0.90 10.26 -1.64
CA VAL A 35 0.33 8.93 -1.89
C VAL A 35 -0.36 8.80 -3.25
N TRP A 36 -0.23 9.79 -4.11
CA TRP A 36 -0.83 9.84 -5.44
C TRP A 36 -0.44 8.67 -6.34
N PHE A 37 0.69 8.00 -6.09
CA PHE A 37 1.08 6.78 -6.81
C PHE A 37 0.03 5.67 -6.67
N TYR A 38 -0.58 5.50 -5.49
CA TYR A 38 -1.67 4.54 -5.29
C TYR A 38 -2.90 4.91 -6.11
N ARG A 39 -3.30 6.19 -6.11
CA ARG A 39 -4.41 6.68 -6.96
C ARG A 39 -4.16 6.36 -8.43
N ASP A 40 -2.98 6.66 -8.93
CA ASP A 40 -2.61 6.43 -10.32
C ASP A 40 -2.54 4.93 -10.64
N TRP A 41 -2.10 4.11 -9.69
CA TRP A 41 -2.15 2.65 -9.80
C TRP A 41 -3.60 2.16 -9.98
N VAL A 42 -4.54 2.63 -9.16
CA VAL A 42 -5.97 2.28 -9.26
C VAL A 42 -6.52 2.69 -10.63
N ILE A 43 -6.28 3.93 -11.07
CA ILE A 43 -6.71 4.42 -12.37
C ILE A 43 -6.19 3.52 -13.50
N ASN A 44 -4.91 3.17 -13.46
CA ASN A 44 -4.28 2.30 -14.45
C ASN A 44 -4.81 0.86 -14.39
N ALA A 45 -5.11 0.33 -13.21
CA ALA A 45 -5.71 -0.98 -13.05
C ALA A 45 -7.07 -1.06 -13.74
N PHE A 46 -7.94 -0.06 -13.55
CA PHE A 46 -9.22 0.06 -14.25
C PHE A 46 -9.05 0.21 -15.76
N ASN A 47 -8.10 1.02 -16.21
CA ASN A 47 -7.85 1.22 -17.64
C ASN A 47 -7.29 -0.04 -18.34
N ARG A 48 -6.56 -0.89 -17.61
CA ARG A 48 -6.04 -2.17 -18.11
C ARG A 48 -7.02 -3.33 -17.95
N ASP A 49 -8.16 -3.08 -17.27
CA ASP A 49 -9.18 -4.08 -16.98
C ASP A 49 -8.57 -5.34 -16.35
N ILE A 50 -7.73 -5.16 -15.32
CA ILE A 50 -7.10 -6.30 -14.64
C ILE A 50 -8.16 -7.15 -13.95
N PRO A 51 -8.00 -8.49 -13.89
CA PRO A 51 -8.92 -9.37 -13.17
C PRO A 51 -9.11 -8.94 -11.71
N TYR A 52 -10.34 -9.08 -11.19
CA TYR A 52 -10.69 -8.60 -9.86
C TYR A 52 -9.89 -9.30 -8.76
N ASP A 53 -9.64 -10.58 -8.89
CA ASP A 53 -8.81 -11.35 -7.96
C ASP A 53 -7.36 -10.84 -7.92
N GLU A 54 -6.78 -10.54 -9.08
CA GLU A 54 -5.46 -9.92 -9.17
C GLU A 54 -5.46 -8.51 -8.55
N PHE A 55 -6.50 -7.72 -8.82
CA PHE A 55 -6.68 -6.38 -8.26
C PHE A 55 -6.69 -6.39 -6.73
N ILE A 56 -7.42 -7.33 -6.11
CA ILE A 56 -7.49 -7.48 -4.66
C ILE A 56 -6.19 -8.04 -4.09
N LEU A 57 -5.64 -9.08 -4.70
CA LEU A 57 -4.41 -9.72 -4.24
C LEU A 57 -3.26 -8.72 -4.15
N LYS A 58 -3.09 -7.86 -5.17
CA LYS A 58 -2.03 -6.84 -5.18
C LYS A 58 -2.22 -5.79 -4.08
N GLN A 59 -3.45 -5.44 -3.75
CA GLN A 59 -3.73 -4.45 -2.71
C GLN A 59 -3.57 -5.00 -1.29
N LEU A 60 -3.78 -6.28 -1.08
CA LEU A 60 -3.64 -6.90 0.24
C LEU A 60 -2.23 -7.49 0.48
N ALA A 61 -1.57 -7.99 -0.55
CA ALA A 61 -0.33 -8.76 -0.44
C ALA A 61 0.62 -8.55 -1.63
N GLY A 62 0.57 -7.39 -2.28
CA GLY A 62 1.40 -7.10 -3.45
C GLY A 62 2.90 -7.18 -3.17
N ASP A 63 3.32 -6.80 -1.99
CA ASP A 63 4.71 -6.87 -1.52
C ASP A 63 5.20 -8.29 -1.25
N LEU A 64 4.29 -9.26 -1.06
CA LEU A 64 4.59 -10.67 -0.82
C LEU A 64 4.64 -11.49 -2.13
N LEU A 65 4.32 -10.89 -3.27
CA LEU A 65 4.35 -11.58 -4.55
C LEU A 65 5.78 -11.98 -4.94
N PRO A 66 6.00 -13.14 -5.56
CA PRO A 66 7.29 -13.49 -6.13
C PRO A 66 7.76 -12.42 -7.13
N ASN A 67 8.94 -11.85 -6.90
CA ASN A 67 9.50 -10.76 -7.71
C ASN A 67 8.62 -9.50 -7.74
N ALA A 68 8.00 -9.15 -6.62
CA ALA A 68 7.17 -7.96 -6.49
C ALA A 68 7.81 -6.73 -7.12
N THR A 69 7.09 -6.08 -8.00
CA THR A 69 7.50 -4.84 -8.66
C THR A 69 7.18 -3.63 -7.77
N GLN A 70 7.68 -2.46 -8.14
CA GLN A 70 7.28 -1.23 -7.46
C GLN A 70 5.77 -1.02 -7.53
N ASP A 71 5.12 -1.34 -8.65
CA ASP A 71 3.67 -1.21 -8.82
C ASP A 71 2.90 -2.14 -7.88
N ASP A 72 3.40 -3.36 -7.65
CA ASP A 72 2.78 -4.29 -6.70
C ASP A 72 2.89 -3.76 -5.25
N ILE A 73 4.02 -3.14 -4.91
CA ILE A 73 4.20 -2.48 -3.60
C ILE A 73 3.31 -1.24 -3.48
N VAL A 74 3.18 -0.44 -4.54
CA VAL A 74 2.29 0.74 -4.57
C VAL A 74 0.82 0.33 -4.35
N ALA A 75 0.41 -0.81 -4.89
CA ALA A 75 -0.94 -1.34 -4.70
C ALA A 75 -1.30 -1.54 -3.22
N THR A 76 -0.34 -1.94 -2.38
CA THR A 76 -0.56 -2.11 -0.92
C THR A 76 -0.87 -0.80 -0.19
N GLY A 77 -0.77 0.33 -0.88
CA GLY A 77 -1.24 1.63 -0.40
C GLY A 77 -2.71 1.63 0.03
N PHE A 78 -3.52 0.67 -0.44
CA PHE A 78 -4.88 0.42 0.05
C PHE A 78 -4.96 0.33 1.59
N LEU A 79 -4.03 -0.38 2.22
CA LEU A 79 -3.97 -0.54 3.66
C LEU A 79 -3.41 0.69 4.39
N ARG A 80 -2.76 1.62 3.65
CA ARG A 80 -2.09 2.81 4.21
C ARG A 80 -2.91 4.09 4.18
N ASN A 81 -4.15 4.05 3.69
CA ASN A 81 -5.02 5.22 3.57
C ASN A 81 -5.70 5.63 4.88
N SER A 82 -5.45 4.95 6.00
CA SER A 82 -5.91 5.39 7.32
C SER A 82 -5.40 6.79 7.65
N MET A 83 -6.15 7.53 8.43
CA MET A 83 -5.66 8.82 8.97
C MET A 83 -4.42 8.60 9.83
N ILE A 84 -3.52 9.56 9.85
CA ILE A 84 -2.28 9.55 10.65
C ILE A 84 -2.33 10.70 11.64
N ASN A 85 -2.24 10.38 12.94
CA ASN A 85 -2.13 11.38 13.98
C ASN A 85 -0.66 11.62 14.32
N GLU A 86 -0.22 12.87 14.22
CA GLU A 86 1.13 13.33 14.58
C GLU A 86 1.11 14.46 15.60
N GLU A 87 0.03 14.58 16.35
CA GLU A 87 -0.11 15.62 17.35
C GLU A 87 0.71 15.32 18.61
N GLY A 88 1.06 16.39 19.35
CA GLY A 88 1.76 16.23 20.63
C GLY A 88 0.86 15.63 21.71
N GLY A 89 1.38 14.63 22.44
CA GLY A 89 0.66 14.03 23.57
C GLY A 89 -0.31 12.90 23.19
N VAL A 90 -0.30 12.44 21.93
CA VAL A 90 -1.06 11.25 21.51
C VAL A 90 -0.48 9.98 22.12
N ASP A 91 -1.34 9.00 22.40
CA ASP A 91 -0.92 7.65 22.71
C ASP A 91 -0.67 6.87 21.41
N PRO A 92 0.59 6.54 21.06
CA PRO A 92 0.89 5.88 19.79
C PRO A 92 0.20 4.52 19.64
N GLU A 93 0.04 3.76 20.73
CA GLU A 93 -0.61 2.45 20.67
C GLU A 93 -2.11 2.57 20.45
N GLN A 94 -2.77 3.55 21.05
CA GLN A 94 -4.17 3.83 20.76
C GLN A 94 -4.39 4.08 19.27
N PHE A 95 -3.63 5.00 18.68
CA PHE A 95 -3.79 5.34 17.26
C PHE A 95 -3.36 4.21 16.32
N ARG A 96 -2.38 3.39 16.72
CA ARG A 96 -2.06 2.16 16.00
C ARG A 96 -3.26 1.22 15.96
N MET A 97 -3.91 1.00 17.10
CA MET A 97 -5.09 0.14 17.18
C MET A 97 -6.27 0.70 16.38
N GLU A 98 -6.51 1.99 16.43
CA GLU A 98 -7.56 2.65 15.64
C GLU A 98 -7.32 2.48 14.13
N ALA A 99 -6.09 2.64 13.67
CA ALA A 99 -5.72 2.39 12.28
C ALA A 99 -5.93 0.92 11.87
N MET A 100 -5.66 -0.02 12.76
CA MET A 100 -5.91 -1.45 12.51
C MET A 100 -7.40 -1.75 12.38
N PHE A 101 -8.24 -1.21 13.28
CA PHE A 101 -9.69 -1.37 13.20
C PHE A 101 -10.26 -0.73 11.94
N ASP A 102 -9.76 0.42 11.53
CA ASP A 102 -10.13 1.09 10.30
C ASP A 102 -9.76 0.25 9.05
N ARG A 103 -8.59 -0.41 9.03
CA ARG A 103 -8.22 -1.36 7.96
C ARG A 103 -9.14 -2.55 7.89
N MET A 104 -9.46 -3.15 9.04
CA MET A 104 -10.43 -4.26 9.14
C MET A 104 -11.78 -3.85 8.56
N ASP A 105 -12.31 -2.71 9.00
CA ASP A 105 -13.58 -2.18 8.52
C ASP A 105 -13.56 -1.90 7.01
N THR A 106 -12.45 -1.37 6.50
CA THR A 106 -12.29 -1.12 5.07
C THR A 106 -12.25 -2.38 4.24
N ILE A 107 -11.51 -3.40 4.66
CA ILE A 107 -11.51 -4.72 4.00
C ILE A 107 -12.92 -5.30 4.00
N GLY A 108 -13.60 -5.25 5.16
CA GLY A 108 -14.96 -5.72 5.29
C GLY A 108 -15.92 -5.05 4.31
N LYS A 109 -15.94 -3.72 4.28
CA LYS A 109 -16.87 -2.95 3.45
C LYS A 109 -16.55 -2.99 1.97
N SER A 110 -15.27 -2.79 1.59
CA SER A 110 -14.89 -2.62 0.19
C SER A 110 -14.69 -3.92 -0.57
N ILE A 111 -14.25 -4.99 0.12
CA ILE A 111 -13.94 -6.29 -0.51
C ILE A 111 -15.03 -7.32 -0.23
N LEU A 112 -15.46 -7.44 1.03
CA LEU A 112 -16.46 -8.44 1.42
C LEU A 112 -17.90 -7.94 1.32
N GLY A 113 -18.12 -6.64 1.25
CA GLY A 113 -19.46 -6.04 1.27
C GLY A 113 -20.16 -6.20 2.64
N LEU A 114 -19.40 -6.36 3.72
CA LEU A 114 -19.88 -6.65 5.07
C LEU A 114 -19.46 -5.58 6.07
N THR A 115 -20.32 -5.28 7.05
CA THR A 115 -20.03 -4.33 8.13
C THR A 115 -19.41 -5.04 9.33
N ILE A 116 -18.23 -5.61 9.15
CA ILE A 116 -17.55 -6.44 10.15
C ILE A 116 -17.12 -5.67 11.42
N GLY A 117 -17.11 -4.34 11.39
CA GLY A 117 -16.74 -3.51 12.56
C GLY A 117 -17.58 -3.77 13.81
N CYS A 118 -18.84 -4.22 13.66
CA CYS A 118 -19.67 -4.62 14.79
C CYS A 118 -19.07 -5.78 15.60
N THR A 119 -18.31 -6.64 14.94
CA THR A 119 -17.72 -7.84 15.54
C THR A 119 -16.48 -7.55 16.39
N GLN A 120 -16.03 -6.32 16.42
CA GLN A 120 -15.03 -5.88 17.39
C GLN A 120 -15.45 -6.09 18.84
N CYS A 121 -16.75 -5.91 19.16
CA CYS A 121 -17.26 -5.99 20.52
C CYS A 121 -18.11 -7.23 20.81
N HIS A 122 -18.79 -7.79 19.81
CA HIS A 122 -19.68 -8.95 19.95
C HIS A 122 -19.85 -9.67 18.60
N ASN A 123 -20.41 -10.87 18.60
CA ASN A 123 -20.74 -11.57 17.34
C ASN A 123 -21.69 -10.72 16.50
N HIS A 124 -21.52 -10.76 15.17
CA HIS A 124 -22.36 -10.00 14.26
C HIS A 124 -23.84 -10.36 14.45
N LYS A 125 -24.72 -9.35 14.39
CA LYS A 125 -26.13 -9.55 14.70
C LYS A 125 -26.87 -10.33 13.61
N TYR A 126 -26.50 -10.13 12.37
CA TYR A 126 -27.22 -10.65 11.21
C TYR A 126 -26.42 -11.68 10.41
N ASP A 127 -25.12 -11.45 10.25
CA ASP A 127 -24.24 -12.31 9.49
C ASP A 127 -23.56 -13.34 10.40
N PRO A 128 -23.24 -14.55 9.89
CA PRO A 128 -22.60 -15.60 10.68
C PRO A 128 -21.11 -15.34 10.89
N ILE A 129 -20.78 -14.17 11.48
CA ILE A 129 -19.42 -13.74 11.78
C ILE A 129 -19.30 -13.60 13.30
N SER A 130 -18.42 -14.37 13.88
CA SER A 130 -18.12 -14.28 15.31
C SER A 130 -17.06 -13.23 15.63
N GLN A 131 -17.04 -12.76 16.87
CA GLN A 131 -15.96 -11.92 17.37
C GLN A 131 -14.59 -12.62 17.27
N GLU A 132 -14.57 -13.93 17.49
CA GLU A 132 -13.35 -14.73 17.35
C GLU A 132 -12.78 -14.68 15.92
N GLU A 133 -13.62 -14.82 14.91
CA GLU A 133 -13.22 -14.73 13.50
C GLU A 133 -12.71 -13.34 13.13
N TYR A 134 -13.33 -12.29 13.70
CA TYR A 134 -12.83 -10.92 13.54
C TYR A 134 -11.39 -10.78 14.06
N TYR A 135 -11.12 -11.24 15.28
CA TYR A 135 -9.76 -11.15 15.84
C TYR A 135 -8.77 -12.14 15.22
N ARG A 136 -9.21 -13.24 14.65
CA ARG A 136 -8.36 -14.09 13.80
C ARG A 136 -7.92 -13.36 12.54
N MET A 137 -8.85 -12.66 11.88
CA MET A 137 -8.51 -11.82 10.71
C MET A 137 -7.62 -10.63 11.10
N PHE A 138 -7.92 -9.97 12.22
CA PHE A 138 -7.10 -8.89 12.78
C PHE A 138 -5.64 -9.34 13.00
N ALA A 139 -5.41 -10.58 13.43
CA ALA A 139 -4.08 -11.10 13.70
C ALA A 139 -3.18 -11.14 12.45
N PHE A 140 -3.74 -11.24 11.25
CA PHE A 140 -2.95 -11.17 10.00
C PHE A 140 -2.35 -9.77 9.79
N LEU A 141 -3.03 -8.72 10.22
CA LEU A 141 -2.60 -7.34 10.05
C LEU A 141 -1.82 -6.79 11.26
N ASN A 142 -2.00 -7.39 12.44
CA ASN A 142 -1.46 -6.84 13.70
C ASN A 142 0.08 -6.82 13.76
N ASN A 143 0.75 -7.67 12.99
CA ASN A 143 2.20 -7.73 12.92
C ASN A 143 2.78 -7.06 11.65
N ASP A 144 1.95 -6.39 10.86
CA ASP A 144 2.41 -5.70 9.68
C ASP A 144 3.33 -4.54 10.07
N ASN A 145 4.47 -4.47 9.39
CA ASN A 145 5.37 -3.34 9.51
C ASN A 145 5.04 -2.31 8.42
N GLU A 146 4.95 -1.05 8.81
CA GLU A 146 4.60 0.07 7.93
C GLU A 146 5.83 0.93 7.58
N PRO A 147 6.78 0.42 6.78
CA PRO A 147 7.96 1.18 6.41
C PRO A 147 7.58 2.29 5.42
N TRP A 148 8.31 3.40 5.48
CA TRP A 148 8.32 4.37 4.41
C TRP A 148 9.04 3.78 3.20
N ARG A 149 8.42 3.89 2.02
CA ARG A 149 8.99 3.45 0.76
C ARG A 149 9.13 4.62 -0.21
N VAL A 150 10.32 4.76 -0.77
CA VAL A 150 10.53 5.70 -1.87
C VAL A 150 9.98 5.07 -3.15
N VAL A 151 9.06 5.77 -3.78
CA VAL A 151 8.48 5.39 -5.08
C VAL A 151 9.08 6.31 -6.14
N TYR A 152 9.56 5.72 -7.22
CA TYR A 152 10.23 6.44 -8.30
C TYR A 152 9.31 6.56 -9.52
N THR A 153 9.28 7.72 -10.14
CA THR A 153 8.73 7.89 -11.48
C THR A 153 9.53 7.08 -12.51
N SER A 154 8.97 6.82 -13.68
CA SER A 154 9.67 6.08 -14.74
C SER A 154 11.02 6.72 -15.13
N SER A 155 11.10 8.06 -15.14
CA SER A 155 12.34 8.79 -15.41
C SER A 155 13.38 8.60 -14.31
N GLU A 156 12.97 8.63 -13.05
CA GLU A 156 13.85 8.40 -11.89
C GLU A 156 14.32 6.93 -11.83
N GLN A 157 13.46 5.98 -12.19
CA GLN A 157 13.85 4.57 -12.29
C GLN A 157 14.96 4.38 -13.34
N MET A 158 14.84 5.02 -14.51
CA MET A 158 15.88 4.96 -15.53
C MET A 158 17.19 5.60 -15.06
N GLN A 159 17.15 6.76 -14.45
CA GLN A 159 18.32 7.43 -13.87
C GLN A 159 18.98 6.57 -12.79
N ARG A 160 18.17 5.99 -11.89
CA ARG A 160 18.65 5.08 -10.85
C ARG A 160 19.35 3.85 -11.44
N ALA A 161 18.76 3.24 -12.47
CA ALA A 161 19.36 2.09 -13.14
C ALA A 161 20.74 2.44 -13.75
N GLN A 162 20.86 3.59 -14.41
CA GLN A 162 22.14 4.09 -14.98
C GLN A 162 23.18 4.34 -13.88
N LEU A 163 22.78 4.98 -12.78
CA LEU A 163 23.68 5.23 -11.65
C LEU A 163 24.14 3.94 -10.98
N MET A 164 23.25 2.98 -10.78
CA MET A 164 23.60 1.68 -10.20
C MET A 164 24.53 0.86 -11.11
N GLN A 165 24.35 0.96 -12.43
CA GLN A 165 25.28 0.36 -13.38
C GLN A 165 26.67 1.01 -13.27
N ARG A 166 26.72 2.33 -13.19
CA ARG A 166 27.98 3.07 -13.06
C ARG A 166 28.72 2.76 -11.75
N ILE A 167 27.98 2.59 -10.66
CA ILE A 167 28.55 2.16 -9.37
C ILE A 167 29.21 0.81 -9.53
N ARG A 168 28.51 -0.20 -10.07
CA ARG A 168 29.07 -1.54 -10.30
C ARG A 168 30.35 -1.51 -11.14
N GLU A 169 30.36 -0.77 -12.25
CA GLU A 169 31.56 -0.61 -13.09
C GLU A 169 32.75 0.01 -12.34
N LEU A 170 32.48 0.89 -11.37
CA LEU A 170 33.53 1.49 -10.53
C LEU A 170 34.02 0.52 -9.45
N GLU A 171 33.12 -0.24 -8.85
CA GLU A 171 33.45 -1.27 -7.87
C GLU A 171 34.32 -2.35 -8.50
N ASP A 172 33.91 -2.91 -9.64
CA ASP A 172 34.67 -3.92 -10.38
C ASP A 172 36.10 -3.43 -10.71
N ARG A 173 36.23 -2.20 -11.21
CA ARG A 173 37.55 -1.59 -11.48
C ARG A 173 38.37 -1.38 -10.20
N SER A 174 37.73 -1.10 -9.08
CA SER A 174 38.40 -0.95 -7.80
C SER A 174 38.93 -2.29 -7.29
N GLU A 175 38.16 -3.36 -7.47
CA GLU A 175 38.57 -4.72 -7.09
C GLU A 175 39.72 -5.23 -7.97
N GLU A 176 39.63 -5.03 -9.30
CA GLU A 176 40.72 -5.38 -10.20
C GLU A 176 42.04 -4.70 -9.81
N ARG A 177 41.99 -3.41 -9.44
CA ARG A 177 43.21 -2.69 -8.98
C ARG A 177 43.73 -3.21 -7.63
N ARG A 178 42.87 -3.72 -6.80
CA ARG A 178 43.25 -4.29 -5.49
C ARG A 178 43.95 -5.63 -5.67
N VAL A 179 43.35 -6.51 -6.48
CA VAL A 179 43.92 -7.83 -6.81
C VAL A 179 45.24 -7.66 -7.56
N GLY A 180 45.32 -6.73 -8.52
CA GLY A 180 46.57 -6.46 -9.27
C GLY A 180 47.73 -5.90 -8.41
N LYS A 181 47.45 -5.31 -7.23
CA LYS A 181 48.47 -4.85 -6.28
C LYS A 181 48.93 -5.94 -5.32
N GLU A 182 48.13 -6.96 -5.07
CA GLU A 182 48.46 -8.10 -4.21
C GLU A 182 49.30 -9.17 -4.98
N CYS A 183 49.38 -9.06 -6.32
CA CYS A 183 50.15 -9.96 -7.16
C CYS A 183 51.51 -9.39 -7.56
N LEU A 184 51.95 -8.25 -7.03
CA LEU A 184 53.26 -7.61 -7.22
C LEU A 184 54.01 -7.55 -5.90
#